data_954f37c5849e9bb681ffcc4391918964
#
_entry.id   954f37c5849e9bb681ffcc4391918964
#
_cell.length_a   1.000
_cell.length_b   1.000
_cell.length_c   1.000
_cell.angle_alpha   90.00
_cell.angle_beta   90.00
_cell.angle_gamma   90.00
#
_symmetry.space_group_name_H-M   'P 1'
#
loop_
_entity.id
_entity.type
_entity.pdbx_description
1 polymer ?
#
loop_
_entity_poly.entity_id
_entity_poly.type
_entity_poly.pdbx_seq_one_letter_code
_entity_poly.pdbx_strand_id
1 'polypeptide(L)'
;MGEIHRLPNPEDTEREASDWFARMNADDVTADDHARFEAWLRAHSCNVKAYGELVATWNELVKSGPLVRAVYFGQAMNAASAPRVPRWLASGIAATLVAIVLGVGWNLYKQNEDTRFQTAVGEQVAVTLPDGSSFNLNTNSRVEIDYSPQSRVVRLERGEAYFKVAHDTHRPFWVHAGDRWVRAVGTAFNVYLKPAGVQVTVSEGVVNMISATEYESPPLDSSYAKSAAALNAGEQADAHGSADVIRALNAAQLNRLLAWRKSSLYFQDQPLGDVVNELMRYTTLKIEIMDDSLRELPVGGTFQTSPEGTEALLKMLQDGFGMKIRRAGANHVYIEGPAQ
;
A
#
# COMPACT_ATOMS: atom_id res chain seq x y z
N MET A 1 -38.87 -11.63 22.59
CA MET A 1 -37.75 -12.41 22.04
C MET A 1 -37.63 -11.97 20.59
N GLY A 2 -36.69 -11.09 20.28
CA GLY A 2 -36.46 -10.58 18.92
C GLY A 2 -35.56 -11.56 18.17
N GLU A 3 -36.04 -12.06 17.05
CA GLU A 3 -35.22 -12.82 16.11
C GLU A 3 -34.10 -11.94 15.59
N ILE A 4 -32.87 -12.34 15.82
CA ILE A 4 -31.68 -11.73 15.23
C ILE A 4 -31.62 -12.23 13.79
N HIS A 5 -32.12 -11.43 12.84
CA HIS A 5 -31.84 -11.66 11.41
C HIS A 5 -30.36 -11.53 11.18
N ARG A 6 -29.69 -12.66 10.96
CA ARG A 6 -28.31 -12.65 10.43
C ARG A 6 -28.33 -11.99 9.07
N LEU A 7 -27.53 -10.94 8.90
CA LEU A 7 -27.25 -10.38 7.57
C LEU A 7 -26.64 -11.49 6.69
N PRO A 8 -27.06 -11.59 5.40
CA PRO A 8 -26.51 -12.56 4.47
C PRO A 8 -24.98 -12.33 4.34
N ASN A 9 -24.24 -13.44 4.26
CA ASN A 9 -22.80 -13.39 4.01
C ASN A 9 -22.54 -12.82 2.61
N PRO A 10 -21.65 -11.84 2.42
CA PRO A 10 -21.34 -11.26 1.11
C PRO A 10 -21.00 -12.30 0.04
N GLU A 11 -20.19 -13.31 0.36
CA GLU A 11 -19.79 -14.38 -0.57
C GLU A 11 -20.98 -15.23 -1.03
N ASP A 12 -21.96 -15.50 -0.14
CA ASP A 12 -23.17 -16.25 -0.49
C ASP A 12 -24.07 -15.41 -1.39
N THR A 13 -24.17 -14.10 -1.15
CA THR A 13 -24.99 -13.17 -1.96
C THR A 13 -24.43 -13.04 -3.39
N GLU A 14 -23.12 -12.96 -3.56
CA GLU A 14 -22.45 -12.89 -4.88
C GLU A 14 -22.64 -14.19 -5.66
N ARG A 15 -22.54 -15.34 -5.00
CA ARG A 15 -22.79 -16.64 -5.63
C ARG A 15 -24.24 -16.75 -6.09
N GLU A 16 -25.20 -16.40 -5.24
CA GLU A 16 -26.63 -16.41 -5.60
C GLU A 16 -26.94 -15.43 -6.74
N ALA A 17 -26.32 -14.25 -6.76
CA ALA A 17 -26.45 -13.29 -7.86
C ALA A 17 -25.94 -13.90 -9.19
N SER A 18 -24.85 -14.65 -9.16
CA SER A 18 -24.29 -15.33 -10.33
C SER A 18 -25.19 -16.46 -10.83
N ASP A 19 -25.78 -17.22 -9.91
CA ASP A 19 -26.74 -18.29 -10.23
C ASP A 19 -28.01 -17.71 -10.87
N TRP A 20 -28.53 -16.61 -10.32
CA TRP A 20 -29.66 -15.91 -10.91
C TRP A 20 -29.35 -15.27 -12.26
N PHE A 21 -28.16 -14.72 -12.44
CA PHE A 21 -27.73 -14.18 -13.73
C PHE A 21 -27.68 -15.27 -14.80
N ALA A 22 -27.10 -16.43 -14.49
CA ALA A 22 -27.06 -17.57 -15.40
C ALA A 22 -28.49 -18.08 -15.71
N ARG A 23 -29.38 -18.20 -14.71
CA ARG A 23 -30.75 -18.66 -14.89
C ARG A 23 -31.58 -17.71 -15.72
N MET A 24 -31.51 -16.40 -15.46
CA MET A 24 -32.28 -15.36 -16.17
C MET A 24 -31.81 -15.14 -17.62
N ASN A 25 -30.63 -15.63 -17.98
CA ASN A 25 -30.10 -15.59 -19.35
C ASN A 25 -30.19 -16.95 -20.08
N ALA A 26 -30.86 -17.96 -19.50
CA ALA A 26 -31.08 -19.26 -20.14
C ALA A 26 -32.26 -19.21 -21.14
N ASP A 27 -32.22 -20.05 -22.16
CA ASP A 27 -33.27 -20.11 -23.22
C ASP A 27 -34.64 -20.66 -22.72
N ASP A 28 -34.68 -21.28 -21.53
CA ASP A 28 -35.84 -21.96 -20.97
C ASP A 28 -36.39 -21.30 -19.69
N VAL A 29 -36.26 -19.98 -19.55
CA VAL A 29 -36.72 -19.22 -18.38
C VAL A 29 -38.26 -19.28 -18.29
N THR A 30 -38.75 -19.64 -17.10
CA THR A 30 -40.20 -19.76 -16.84
C THR A 30 -40.75 -18.55 -16.08
N ALA A 31 -42.07 -18.40 -16.06
CA ALA A 31 -42.74 -17.36 -15.24
C ALA A 31 -42.49 -17.57 -13.73
N ASP A 32 -42.30 -18.80 -13.28
CA ASP A 32 -41.94 -19.14 -11.90
C ASP A 32 -40.53 -18.67 -11.56
N ASP A 33 -39.59 -18.81 -12.48
CA ASP A 33 -38.23 -18.29 -12.29
C ASP A 33 -38.23 -16.77 -12.13
N HIS A 34 -38.98 -16.02 -12.93
CA HIS A 34 -39.16 -14.58 -12.77
C HIS A 34 -39.70 -14.21 -11.40
N ALA A 35 -40.78 -14.90 -10.94
CA ALA A 35 -41.38 -14.63 -9.66
C ALA A 35 -40.40 -14.88 -8.48
N ARG A 36 -39.64 -15.96 -8.54
CA ARG A 36 -38.62 -16.31 -7.54
C ARG A 36 -37.42 -15.33 -7.57
N PHE A 37 -36.96 -14.92 -8.74
CA PHE A 37 -35.93 -13.93 -8.89
C PHE A 37 -36.35 -12.59 -8.29
N GLU A 38 -37.55 -12.09 -8.58
CA GLU A 38 -38.06 -10.86 -7.98
C GLU A 38 -38.24 -10.96 -6.46
N ALA A 39 -38.62 -12.13 -5.95
CA ALA A 39 -38.72 -12.36 -4.50
C ALA A 39 -37.30 -12.29 -3.86
N TRP A 40 -36.31 -12.87 -4.51
CA TRP A 40 -34.91 -12.81 -4.05
C TRP A 40 -34.38 -11.37 -4.06
N LEU A 41 -34.64 -10.58 -5.11
CA LEU A 41 -34.24 -9.17 -5.16
C LEU A 41 -34.86 -8.33 -4.04
N ARG A 42 -36.13 -8.61 -3.70
CA ARG A 42 -36.85 -7.89 -2.64
C ARG A 42 -36.46 -8.31 -1.22
N ALA A 43 -35.86 -9.49 -1.07
CA ALA A 43 -35.51 -10.02 0.25
C ALA A 43 -34.47 -9.17 0.98
N HIS A 44 -33.43 -8.68 0.25
CA HIS A 44 -32.35 -7.87 0.83
C HIS A 44 -31.82 -6.86 -0.19
N SER A 45 -31.47 -5.64 0.27
CA SER A 45 -30.87 -4.60 -0.59
C SER A 45 -29.48 -4.99 -1.14
N CYS A 46 -28.75 -5.87 -0.44
CA CYS A 46 -27.47 -6.41 -0.91
C CYS A 46 -27.63 -7.29 -2.16
N ASN A 47 -28.76 -8.00 -2.34
CA ASN A 47 -29.05 -8.80 -3.52
C ASN A 47 -29.17 -7.92 -4.77
N VAL A 48 -29.88 -6.79 -4.65
CA VAL A 48 -30.01 -5.81 -5.74
C VAL A 48 -28.65 -5.25 -6.12
N LYS A 49 -27.81 -4.94 -5.14
CA LYS A 49 -26.46 -4.41 -5.37
C LYS A 49 -25.57 -5.44 -6.06
N ALA A 50 -25.49 -6.66 -5.54
CA ALA A 50 -24.65 -7.73 -6.10
C ALA A 50 -25.06 -8.08 -7.55
N TYR A 51 -26.36 -8.18 -7.83
CA TYR A 51 -26.84 -8.43 -9.17
C TYR A 51 -26.57 -7.27 -10.13
N GLY A 52 -26.75 -6.03 -9.67
CA GLY A 52 -26.47 -4.81 -10.43
C GLY A 52 -25.01 -4.68 -10.82
N GLU A 53 -24.08 -4.98 -9.92
CA GLU A 53 -22.62 -4.97 -10.17
C GLU A 53 -22.22 -6.03 -11.21
N LEU A 54 -22.83 -7.23 -11.12
CA LEU A 54 -22.60 -8.31 -12.10
C LEU A 54 -23.10 -7.92 -13.50
N VAL A 55 -24.30 -7.34 -13.62
CA VAL A 55 -24.87 -6.86 -14.88
C VAL A 55 -24.05 -5.70 -15.45
N ALA A 56 -23.56 -4.78 -14.62
CA ALA A 56 -22.70 -3.68 -15.05
C ALA A 56 -21.39 -4.21 -15.64
N THR A 57 -20.74 -5.14 -14.95
CA THR A 57 -19.51 -5.79 -15.41
C THR A 57 -19.72 -6.54 -16.73
N TRP A 58 -20.84 -7.26 -16.86
CA TRP A 58 -21.21 -7.94 -18.10
C TRP A 58 -21.42 -6.97 -19.25
N ASN A 59 -22.11 -5.86 -19.03
CA ASN A 59 -22.36 -4.85 -20.06
C ASN A 59 -21.08 -4.17 -20.53
N GLU A 60 -20.09 -3.94 -19.66
CA GLU A 60 -18.77 -3.43 -20.05
C GLU A 60 -17.98 -4.44 -20.88
N LEU A 61 -18.03 -5.71 -20.53
CA LEU A 61 -17.44 -6.81 -21.31
C LEU A 61 -18.04 -6.91 -22.71
N VAL A 62 -19.37 -6.77 -22.84
CA VAL A 62 -20.08 -6.81 -24.13
C VAL A 62 -19.77 -5.58 -25.00
N LYS A 63 -19.58 -4.40 -24.38
CA LYS A 63 -19.21 -3.17 -25.10
C LYS A 63 -17.78 -3.18 -25.65
N SER A 64 -16.86 -3.86 -24.97
CA SER A 64 -15.42 -3.83 -25.29
C SER A 64 -14.97 -4.79 -26.39
N GLY A 65 -15.84 -5.63 -26.99
CA GLY A 65 -15.44 -6.59 -27.99
C GLY A 65 -16.38 -6.85 -29.18
N PRO A 66 -16.01 -6.42 -30.40
CA PRO A 66 -16.75 -6.77 -31.61
C PRO A 66 -16.77 -8.30 -31.87
N LEU A 67 -15.82 -9.06 -31.32
CA LEU A 67 -15.75 -10.52 -31.42
C LEU A 67 -16.81 -11.25 -30.58
N VAL A 68 -17.16 -10.72 -29.39
CA VAL A 68 -18.19 -11.30 -28.53
C VAL A 68 -19.58 -11.17 -29.19
N ARG A 69 -19.83 -10.04 -29.89
CA ARG A 69 -21.08 -9.80 -30.61
C ARG A 69 -21.31 -10.76 -31.78
N ALA A 70 -20.24 -11.17 -32.47
CA ALA A 70 -20.31 -12.12 -33.60
C ALA A 70 -20.65 -13.54 -33.15
N VAL A 71 -20.23 -13.94 -31.92
CA VAL A 71 -20.47 -15.30 -31.40
C VAL A 71 -21.86 -15.45 -30.80
N TYR A 72 -22.43 -14.40 -30.14
CA TYR A 72 -23.71 -14.51 -29.46
C TYR A 72 -24.92 -14.05 -30.28
N PHE A 73 -24.77 -13.12 -31.24
CA PHE A 73 -25.87 -12.58 -32.03
C PHE A 73 -25.90 -13.03 -33.51
N GLY A 74 -24.90 -13.78 -33.97
CA GLY A 74 -24.82 -14.31 -35.34
C GLY A 74 -25.73 -15.52 -35.62
N GLN A 75 -26.33 -16.14 -34.62
CA GLN A 75 -27.14 -17.39 -34.81
C GLN A 75 -28.65 -17.19 -34.76
N ALA A 76 -29.18 -16.00 -34.60
CA ALA A 76 -30.63 -15.79 -34.53
C ALA A 76 -31.32 -15.56 -35.90
N MET A 77 -30.62 -15.63 -37.02
CA MET A 77 -31.20 -15.48 -38.35
C MET A 77 -30.64 -16.52 -39.32
N ASN A 78 -31.09 -17.74 -39.22
CA ASN A 78 -31.34 -18.72 -40.31
C ASN A 78 -31.50 -20.13 -39.74
N ALA A 79 -32.70 -20.44 -39.28
CA ALA A 79 -33.10 -21.78 -38.89
C ALA A 79 -33.52 -22.58 -40.15
N ALA A 80 -32.57 -22.82 -41.07
CA ALA A 80 -32.73 -23.84 -42.09
C ALA A 80 -31.33 -24.42 -42.43
N SER A 81 -31.13 -25.68 -42.03
CA SER A 81 -29.90 -26.46 -42.29
C SER A 81 -28.63 -26.16 -41.48
N ALA A 82 -28.70 -26.27 -40.15
CA ALA A 82 -27.48 -26.40 -39.35
C ALA A 82 -27.01 -27.87 -39.32
N PRO A 83 -25.72 -28.20 -39.59
CA PRO A 83 -25.18 -29.54 -39.36
C PRO A 83 -25.28 -29.83 -37.86
N ARG A 84 -25.79 -31.04 -37.50
CA ARG A 84 -25.87 -31.50 -36.10
C ARG A 84 -24.48 -31.61 -35.50
N VAL A 85 -24.01 -30.58 -34.84
CA VAL A 85 -22.76 -30.62 -34.07
C VAL A 85 -22.95 -31.63 -32.93
N PRO A 86 -22.13 -32.65 -32.82
CA PRO A 86 -22.30 -33.64 -31.75
C PRO A 86 -22.18 -32.97 -30.38
N ARG A 87 -23.07 -33.32 -29.45
CA ARG A 87 -23.20 -32.74 -28.11
C ARG A 87 -21.88 -32.64 -27.31
N TRP A 88 -20.93 -33.53 -27.60
CA TRP A 88 -19.62 -33.51 -26.95
C TRP A 88 -18.71 -32.34 -27.41
N LEU A 89 -18.90 -31.79 -28.62
CA LEU A 89 -18.19 -30.61 -29.10
C LEU A 89 -18.74 -29.31 -28.47
N ALA A 90 -20.05 -29.23 -28.22
CA ALA A 90 -20.66 -28.09 -27.53
C ALA A 90 -20.22 -27.99 -26.06
N SER A 91 -20.08 -29.14 -25.38
CA SER A 91 -19.55 -29.20 -24.01
C SER A 91 -18.06 -28.83 -23.93
N GLY A 92 -17.26 -29.10 -24.97
CA GLY A 92 -15.86 -28.69 -25.06
C GLY A 92 -15.68 -27.18 -25.15
N ILE A 93 -16.53 -26.47 -25.91
CA ILE A 93 -16.45 -25.00 -26.06
C ILE A 93 -16.86 -24.32 -24.77
N ALA A 94 -17.91 -24.78 -24.08
CA ALA A 94 -18.32 -24.25 -22.80
C ALA A 94 -17.24 -24.43 -21.72
N ALA A 95 -16.61 -25.59 -21.64
CA ALA A 95 -15.51 -25.85 -20.71
C ALA A 95 -14.28 -24.96 -20.99
N THR A 96 -13.98 -24.67 -22.26
CA THR A 96 -12.86 -23.80 -22.63
C THR A 96 -13.12 -22.33 -22.25
N LEU A 97 -14.35 -21.85 -22.45
CA LEU A 97 -14.75 -20.50 -22.05
C LEU A 97 -14.71 -20.32 -20.52
N VAL A 98 -15.19 -21.31 -19.77
CA VAL A 98 -15.09 -21.31 -18.30
C VAL A 98 -13.62 -21.32 -17.85
N ALA A 99 -12.76 -22.11 -18.49
CA ALA A 99 -11.32 -22.14 -18.18
C ALA A 99 -10.63 -20.80 -18.49
N ILE A 100 -11.02 -20.12 -19.58
CA ILE A 100 -10.50 -18.78 -19.92
C ILE A 100 -10.98 -17.75 -18.89
N VAL A 101 -12.26 -17.74 -18.52
CA VAL A 101 -12.82 -16.82 -17.52
C VAL A 101 -12.18 -17.03 -16.15
N LEU A 102 -12.02 -18.30 -15.74
CA LEU A 102 -11.32 -18.63 -14.49
C LEU A 102 -9.83 -18.27 -14.56
N GLY A 103 -9.17 -18.49 -15.69
CA GLY A 103 -7.76 -18.11 -15.89
C GLY A 103 -7.54 -16.60 -15.90
N VAL A 104 -8.42 -15.84 -16.54
CA VAL A 104 -8.39 -14.37 -16.54
C VAL A 104 -8.75 -13.84 -15.15
N GLY A 105 -9.80 -14.35 -14.52
CA GLY A 105 -10.20 -13.99 -13.18
C GLY A 105 -9.10 -14.27 -12.14
N TRP A 106 -8.45 -15.43 -12.23
CA TRP A 106 -7.29 -15.80 -11.41
C TRP A 106 -6.08 -14.89 -11.64
N ASN A 107 -5.83 -14.52 -12.91
CA ASN A 107 -4.73 -13.62 -13.24
C ASN A 107 -4.99 -12.19 -12.74
N LEU A 108 -6.23 -11.70 -12.85
CA LEU A 108 -6.64 -10.40 -12.30
C LEU A 108 -6.63 -10.41 -10.76
N TYR A 109 -7.05 -11.51 -10.14
CA TYR A 109 -6.98 -11.70 -8.69
C TYR A 109 -5.52 -11.69 -8.20
N LYS A 110 -4.62 -12.43 -8.85
CA LYS A 110 -3.18 -12.40 -8.55
C LYS A 110 -2.54 -11.02 -8.73
N GLN A 111 -2.97 -10.24 -9.71
CA GLN A 111 -2.45 -8.89 -9.90
C GLN A 111 -2.86 -7.94 -8.76
N ASN A 112 -3.96 -8.20 -8.06
CA ASN A 112 -4.43 -7.38 -6.94
C ASN A 112 -3.79 -7.76 -5.59
N GLU A 113 -3.31 -8.99 -5.38
CA GLU A 113 -2.73 -9.40 -4.09
C GLU A 113 -1.34 -8.80 -3.83
N ASP A 114 -0.57 -8.46 -4.89
CA ASP A 114 0.80 -7.95 -4.78
C ASP A 114 0.89 -6.40 -4.76
N THR A 115 -0.24 -5.70 -4.62
CA THR A 115 -0.23 -4.22 -4.67
C THR A 115 -0.05 -3.57 -3.31
N ARG A 116 -0.20 -4.30 -2.20
CA ARG A 116 -0.11 -3.77 -0.83
C ARG A 116 0.96 -4.48 -0.03
N PHE A 117 1.88 -3.70 0.50
CA PHE A 117 2.96 -4.16 1.37
C PHE A 117 2.89 -3.44 2.71
N GLN A 118 3.05 -4.19 3.79
CA GLN A 118 3.07 -3.62 5.13
C GLN A 118 4.07 -4.35 6.02
N THR A 119 4.56 -3.64 7.03
CA THR A 119 5.45 -4.16 8.06
C THR A 119 4.83 -3.95 9.43
N ALA A 120 5.08 -4.90 10.32
CA ALA A 120 4.81 -4.75 11.75
C ALA A 120 5.86 -3.86 12.43
N VAL A 121 5.67 -3.56 13.72
CA VAL A 121 6.67 -2.86 14.53
C VAL A 121 7.93 -3.75 14.66
N GLY A 122 9.09 -3.20 14.31
CA GLY A 122 10.38 -3.88 14.29
C GLY A 122 10.67 -4.67 13.01
N GLU A 123 9.69 -4.83 12.13
CA GLU A 123 9.85 -5.52 10.86
C GLU A 123 10.32 -4.59 9.75
N GLN A 124 11.16 -5.10 8.86
CA GLN A 124 11.63 -4.43 7.65
C GLN A 124 11.57 -5.39 6.47
N VAL A 125 11.11 -4.91 5.31
CA VAL A 125 10.95 -5.73 4.11
C VAL A 125 11.58 -5.04 2.91
N ALA A 126 12.31 -5.79 2.08
CA ALA A 126 12.83 -5.35 0.79
C ALA A 126 12.02 -5.99 -0.34
N VAL A 127 11.54 -5.17 -1.28
CA VAL A 127 10.71 -5.60 -2.41
C VAL A 127 11.31 -5.10 -3.71
N THR A 128 11.34 -5.96 -4.72
CA THR A 128 11.66 -5.57 -6.10
C THR A 128 10.39 -5.56 -6.93
N LEU A 129 10.16 -4.46 -7.63
CA LEU A 129 8.98 -4.23 -8.45
C LEU A 129 9.19 -4.73 -9.89
N PRO A 130 8.11 -4.98 -10.65
CA PRO A 130 8.20 -5.52 -12.01
C PRO A 130 8.98 -4.63 -13.00
N ASP A 131 9.06 -3.32 -12.75
CA ASP A 131 9.80 -2.36 -13.56
C ASP A 131 11.32 -2.31 -13.26
N GLY A 132 11.80 -3.16 -12.34
CA GLY A 132 13.18 -3.16 -11.85
C GLY A 132 13.47 -2.14 -10.76
N SER A 133 12.50 -1.31 -10.37
CA SER A 133 12.61 -0.49 -9.16
C SER A 133 12.55 -1.38 -7.91
N SER A 134 13.07 -0.88 -6.80
CA SER A 134 12.97 -1.56 -5.52
C SER A 134 12.70 -0.58 -4.40
N PHE A 135 12.13 -1.08 -3.31
CA PHE A 135 12.01 -0.31 -2.08
C PHE A 135 12.33 -1.16 -0.85
N ASN A 136 12.84 -0.50 0.18
CA ASN A 136 12.92 -1.04 1.53
C ASN A 136 11.83 -0.36 2.36
N LEU A 137 10.97 -1.13 2.97
CA LEU A 137 9.92 -0.66 3.87
C LEU A 137 10.41 -0.78 5.30
N ASN A 138 10.39 0.32 6.05
CA ASN A 138 10.86 0.35 7.44
C ASN A 138 9.74 -0.15 8.39
N THR A 139 10.05 -0.14 9.68
CA THR A 139 9.13 -0.55 10.75
C THR A 139 7.76 0.14 10.65
N ASN A 140 6.68 -0.58 10.98
CA ASN A 140 5.30 -0.07 11.08
C ASN A 140 4.88 0.78 9.88
N SER A 141 5.19 0.34 8.68
CA SER A 141 4.99 1.07 7.44
C SER A 141 4.01 0.36 6.52
N ARG A 142 3.38 1.11 5.61
CA ARG A 142 2.46 0.55 4.61
C ARG A 142 2.57 1.32 3.31
N VAL A 143 2.70 0.59 2.22
CA VAL A 143 2.67 1.12 0.84
C VAL A 143 1.64 0.37 0.01
N GLU A 144 1.03 1.11 -0.91
CA GLU A 144 0.19 0.58 -1.99
C GLU A 144 0.81 0.95 -3.34
N ILE A 145 0.86 -0.03 -4.24
CA ILE A 145 1.40 0.13 -5.60
C ILE A 145 0.24 0.28 -6.58
N ASP A 146 0.26 1.34 -7.37
CA ASP A 146 -0.75 1.63 -8.40
C ASP A 146 -0.03 1.96 -9.72
N TYR A 147 0.37 0.92 -10.43
CA TYR A 147 1.05 1.05 -11.72
C TYR A 147 0.06 1.04 -12.87
N SER A 148 0.23 1.99 -13.77
CA SER A 148 -0.55 2.09 -15.00
C SER A 148 0.37 2.11 -16.24
N PRO A 149 -0.18 2.03 -17.46
CA PRO A 149 0.61 2.22 -18.68
C PRO A 149 1.29 3.58 -18.78
N GLN A 150 0.76 4.62 -18.09
CA GLN A 150 1.22 6.00 -18.17
C GLN A 150 2.07 6.44 -16.99
N SER A 151 1.93 5.79 -15.83
CA SER A 151 2.61 6.20 -14.59
C SER A 151 2.88 5.04 -13.66
N ARG A 152 3.86 5.21 -12.78
CA ARG A 152 4.22 4.29 -11.70
C ARG A 152 3.96 5.02 -10.39
N VAL A 153 2.81 4.74 -9.76
CA VAL A 153 2.41 5.41 -8.52
C VAL A 153 2.61 4.48 -7.34
N VAL A 154 3.18 4.99 -6.27
CA VAL A 154 3.29 4.33 -4.96
C VAL A 154 2.68 5.26 -3.92
N ARG A 155 1.79 4.76 -3.09
CA ARG A 155 1.19 5.51 -1.99
C ARG A 155 1.80 5.03 -0.66
N LEU A 156 2.55 5.88 0.01
CA LEU A 156 3.02 5.63 1.38
C LEU A 156 1.92 6.09 2.35
N GLU A 157 1.13 5.16 2.82
CA GLU A 157 0.01 5.44 3.73
C GLU A 157 0.46 5.69 5.17
N ARG A 158 1.58 5.08 5.58
CA ARG A 158 2.14 5.18 6.92
C ARG A 158 3.61 4.78 6.93
N GLY A 159 4.39 5.41 7.80
CA GLY A 159 5.75 5.00 8.12
C GLY A 159 6.78 5.54 7.14
N GLU A 160 7.77 4.72 6.78
CA GLU A 160 8.96 5.13 6.07
C GLU A 160 9.38 4.10 5.03
N ALA A 161 9.73 4.58 3.84
CA ALA A 161 10.20 3.76 2.74
C ALA A 161 11.37 4.41 2.00
N TYR A 162 12.37 3.61 1.68
CA TYR A 162 13.46 4.00 0.80
C TYR A 162 13.27 3.39 -0.56
N PHE A 163 13.28 4.22 -1.60
CA PHE A 163 13.07 3.84 -2.99
C PHE A 163 14.36 3.90 -3.78
N LYS A 164 14.62 2.89 -4.61
CA LYS A 164 15.61 2.91 -5.67
C LYS A 164 14.88 2.70 -6.98
N VAL A 165 14.72 3.79 -7.74
CA VAL A 165 13.86 3.83 -8.92
C VAL A 165 14.65 3.52 -10.18
N ALA A 166 14.14 2.56 -10.97
CA ALA A 166 14.67 2.27 -12.30
C ALA A 166 14.41 3.45 -13.25
N HIS A 167 15.40 3.77 -14.08
CA HIS A 167 15.32 4.89 -15.00
C HIS A 167 14.29 4.61 -16.12
N ASP A 168 13.23 5.42 -16.17
CA ASP A 168 12.23 5.38 -17.22
C ASP A 168 11.60 6.79 -17.36
N THR A 169 11.94 7.48 -18.44
CA THR A 169 11.46 8.84 -18.71
C THR A 169 10.03 8.88 -19.27
N HIS A 170 9.55 7.77 -19.82
CA HIS A 170 8.21 7.70 -20.42
C HIS A 170 7.13 7.49 -19.38
N ARG A 171 7.45 6.81 -18.27
CA ARG A 171 6.55 6.54 -17.16
C ARG A 171 7.17 7.05 -15.86
N PRO A 172 6.90 8.29 -15.48
CA PRO A 172 7.44 8.85 -14.24
C PRO A 172 7.02 8.01 -13.03
N PHE A 173 7.92 7.93 -12.05
CA PHE A 173 7.66 7.29 -10.77
C PHE A 173 7.20 8.35 -9.77
N TRP A 174 6.06 8.14 -9.16
CA TRP A 174 5.47 9.05 -8.21
C TRP A 174 5.28 8.37 -6.85
N VAL A 175 5.68 9.03 -5.79
CA VAL A 175 5.34 8.63 -4.41
C VAL A 175 4.37 9.66 -3.84
N HIS A 176 3.20 9.20 -3.42
CA HIS A 176 2.26 9.97 -2.62
C HIS A 176 2.49 9.70 -1.13
N ALA A 177 2.71 10.73 -0.35
CA ALA A 177 2.84 10.64 1.10
C ALA A 177 2.21 11.88 1.75
N GLY A 178 1.17 11.68 2.56
CA GLY A 178 0.44 12.77 3.19
C GLY A 178 -0.05 13.81 2.19
N ASP A 179 0.43 15.05 2.33
CA ASP A 179 0.09 16.18 1.47
C ASP A 179 1.14 16.46 0.36
N ARG A 180 1.98 15.47 0.03
CA ARG A 180 3.05 15.63 -0.98
C ARG A 180 3.04 14.52 -2.03
N TRP A 181 3.35 14.96 -3.26
CA TRP A 181 3.77 14.10 -4.36
C TRP A 181 5.28 14.25 -4.58
N VAL A 182 5.98 13.15 -4.66
CA VAL A 182 7.42 13.10 -4.96
C VAL A 182 7.62 12.40 -6.30
N ARG A 183 8.14 13.12 -7.30
CA ARG A 183 8.45 12.59 -8.63
C ARG A 183 9.91 12.19 -8.73
N ALA A 184 10.15 11.02 -9.28
CA ALA A 184 11.47 10.45 -9.49
C ALA A 184 11.66 9.95 -10.93
N VAL A 185 12.92 10.05 -11.44
CA VAL A 185 13.31 9.48 -12.73
C VAL A 185 14.72 8.92 -12.58
N GLY A 186 14.84 7.65 -12.16
CA GLY A 186 16.14 7.02 -11.96
C GLY A 186 16.91 7.58 -10.76
N THR A 187 16.32 7.60 -9.60
CA THR A 187 16.84 8.21 -8.36
C THR A 187 16.77 7.24 -7.19
N ALA A 188 17.52 7.55 -6.14
CA ALA A 188 17.41 6.85 -4.87
C ALA A 188 17.11 7.85 -3.74
N PHE A 189 16.02 7.63 -3.00
CA PHE A 189 15.53 8.56 -1.98
C PHE A 189 14.70 7.87 -0.91
N ASN A 190 14.62 8.50 0.24
CA ASN A 190 13.82 8.08 1.39
C ASN A 190 12.63 9.01 1.57
N VAL A 191 11.47 8.44 1.88
CA VAL A 191 10.27 9.19 2.25
C VAL A 191 9.80 8.69 3.61
N TYR A 192 9.68 9.61 4.57
CA TYR A 192 9.17 9.33 5.90
C TYR A 192 7.94 10.19 6.18
N LEU A 193 6.78 9.53 6.29
CA LEU A 193 5.53 10.15 6.68
C LEU A 193 5.45 10.22 8.21
N LYS A 194 5.75 11.40 8.76
CA LYS A 194 5.71 11.72 10.19
C LYS A 194 4.35 12.28 10.58
N PRO A 195 3.97 12.26 11.87
CA PRO A 195 2.75 12.93 12.33
C PRO A 195 2.71 14.42 12.00
N ALA A 196 3.88 15.07 11.94
CA ALA A 196 3.99 16.51 11.67
C ALA A 196 4.10 16.86 10.18
N GLY A 197 4.29 15.88 9.27
CA GLY A 197 4.45 16.13 7.84
C GLY A 197 5.30 15.08 7.14
N VAL A 198 5.77 15.41 5.95
CA VAL A 198 6.54 14.51 5.11
C VAL A 198 8.01 14.92 5.10
N GLN A 199 8.89 13.98 5.34
CA GLN A 199 10.34 14.18 5.18
C GLN A 199 10.82 13.39 3.96
N VAL A 200 11.53 14.07 3.04
CA VAL A 200 12.13 13.47 1.85
C VAL A 200 13.63 13.67 1.89
N THR A 201 14.41 12.60 1.77
CA THR A 201 15.88 12.64 1.75
C THR A 201 16.39 12.00 0.48
N VAL A 202 17.16 12.71 -0.33
CA VAL A 202 17.70 12.22 -1.61
C VAL A 202 19.12 11.72 -1.43
N SER A 203 19.38 10.46 -1.80
CA SER A 203 20.74 9.90 -1.78
C SER A 203 21.40 9.88 -3.15
N GLU A 204 20.60 9.74 -4.24
CA GLU A 204 21.12 9.71 -5.61
C GLU A 204 20.13 10.37 -6.57
N GLY A 205 20.65 11.21 -7.48
CA GLY A 205 19.87 11.89 -8.52
C GLY A 205 19.12 13.11 -8.01
N VAL A 206 17.96 13.40 -8.63
CA VAL A 206 17.12 14.55 -8.32
C VAL A 206 15.67 14.11 -8.25
N VAL A 207 14.95 14.53 -7.23
CA VAL A 207 13.48 14.37 -7.14
C VAL A 207 12.80 15.73 -7.15
N ASN A 208 11.56 15.76 -7.63
CA ASN A 208 10.71 16.96 -7.55
C ASN A 208 9.57 16.68 -6.58
N MET A 209 9.39 17.57 -5.62
CA MET A 209 8.32 17.51 -4.63
C MET A 209 7.28 18.59 -4.94
N ILE A 210 6.00 18.23 -4.92
CA ILE A 210 4.86 19.14 -5.13
C ILE A 210 3.79 18.91 -4.07
N SER A 211 2.95 19.91 -3.85
CA SER A 211 1.81 19.78 -2.94
C SER A 211 0.72 18.89 -3.54
N ALA A 212 0.22 17.91 -2.78
CA ALA A 212 -0.90 17.08 -3.18
C ALA A 212 -2.25 17.83 -3.08
N THR A 213 -2.31 18.99 -2.43
CA THR A 213 -3.51 19.85 -2.40
C THR A 213 -3.75 20.55 -3.74
N GLU A 214 -2.69 20.73 -4.55
CA GLU A 214 -2.81 21.29 -5.90
C GLU A 214 -3.16 20.21 -6.95
N TYR A 215 -2.86 18.93 -6.65
CA TYR A 215 -3.02 17.83 -7.60
C TYR A 215 -3.62 16.60 -6.90
N GLU A 216 -4.88 16.31 -7.17
CA GLU A 216 -5.56 15.10 -6.69
C GLU A 216 -4.91 13.81 -7.22
N SER A 217 -4.34 13.88 -8.45
CA SER A 217 -3.60 12.82 -9.11
C SER A 217 -2.25 13.36 -9.58
N PRO A 218 -1.23 12.50 -9.71
CA PRO A 218 0.08 12.96 -10.18
C PRO A 218 -0.05 13.54 -11.59
N PRO A 219 0.45 14.77 -11.83
CA PRO A 219 0.38 15.39 -13.15
C PRO A 219 1.24 14.61 -14.15
N LEU A 220 0.64 14.27 -15.29
CA LEU A 220 1.31 13.51 -16.36
C LEU A 220 2.14 14.41 -17.29
N ASP A 221 1.87 15.70 -17.30
CA ASP A 221 2.59 16.70 -18.07
C ASP A 221 3.61 17.47 -17.22
N SER A 222 4.28 18.45 -17.82
CA SER A 222 5.27 19.29 -17.13
C SER A 222 4.66 20.47 -16.35
N SER A 223 3.34 20.55 -16.17
CA SER A 223 2.67 21.65 -15.47
C SER A 223 3.15 21.83 -14.04
N TYR A 224 3.49 20.73 -13.38
CA TYR A 224 4.02 20.72 -12.00
C TYR A 224 5.36 21.46 -11.83
N ALA A 225 6.13 21.62 -12.92
CA ALA A 225 7.50 22.15 -12.83
C ALA A 225 7.58 23.57 -12.25
N LYS A 226 6.50 24.34 -12.31
CA LYS A 226 6.43 25.70 -11.79
C LYS A 226 6.28 25.75 -10.26
N SER A 227 5.62 24.74 -9.67
CA SER A 227 5.37 24.65 -8.22
C SER A 227 6.27 23.63 -7.53
N ALA A 228 7.11 22.90 -8.28
CA ALA A 228 7.94 21.85 -7.74
C ALA A 228 9.17 22.38 -7.00
N ALA A 229 9.39 21.88 -5.78
CA ALA A 229 10.66 21.98 -5.11
C ALA A 229 11.58 20.85 -5.59
N ALA A 230 12.72 21.20 -6.22
CA ALA A 230 13.73 20.23 -6.65
C ALA A 230 14.68 19.93 -5.48
N LEU A 231 14.86 18.64 -5.18
CA LEU A 231 15.84 18.16 -4.21
C LEU A 231 16.93 17.36 -4.93
N ASN A 232 18.16 17.72 -4.68
CA ASN A 232 19.36 17.05 -5.23
C ASN A 232 19.87 15.98 -4.26
N ALA A 233 20.76 15.11 -4.75
CA ALA A 233 21.48 14.17 -3.90
C ALA A 233 22.19 14.90 -2.75
N GLY A 234 22.05 14.40 -1.52
CA GLY A 234 22.54 15.01 -0.31
C GLY A 234 21.64 16.10 0.28
N GLU A 235 20.44 16.30 -0.24
CA GLU A 235 19.46 17.23 0.33
C GLU A 235 18.31 16.48 1.03
N GLN A 236 17.74 17.15 2.02
CA GLN A 236 16.55 16.71 2.75
C GLN A 236 15.56 17.85 2.80
N ALA A 237 14.30 17.56 2.52
CA ALA A 237 13.17 18.45 2.76
C ALA A 237 12.34 17.95 3.94
N ASP A 238 11.99 18.86 4.83
CA ASP A 238 10.96 18.69 5.85
C ASP A 238 9.74 19.52 5.42
N ALA A 239 8.66 18.86 4.99
CA ALA A 239 7.45 19.49 4.48
C ALA A 239 6.36 19.48 5.55
N HIS A 240 5.91 20.68 5.93
CA HIS A 240 4.87 20.90 6.93
C HIS A 240 3.82 21.88 6.40
N GLY A 241 2.62 21.40 6.08
CA GLY A 241 1.58 22.23 5.49
C GLY A 241 2.05 22.86 4.17
N SER A 242 2.06 24.20 4.08
CA SER A 242 2.51 24.91 2.87
C SER A 242 4.00 25.25 2.83
N ALA A 243 4.76 24.88 3.86
CA ALA A 243 6.18 25.22 3.98
C ALA A 243 7.07 23.99 3.76
N ASP A 244 8.04 24.11 2.88
CA ASP A 244 9.08 23.12 2.64
C ASP A 244 10.43 23.71 3.09
N VAL A 245 11.04 23.12 4.11
CA VAL A 245 12.39 23.48 4.57
C VAL A 245 13.40 22.51 4.00
N ILE A 246 14.23 23.00 3.06
CA ILE A 246 15.27 22.18 2.44
C ILE A 246 16.60 22.49 3.11
N ARG A 247 17.35 21.43 3.45
CA ARG A 247 18.70 21.51 4.01
C ARG A 247 19.64 20.54 3.33
N ALA A 248 20.90 20.96 3.17
CA ALA A 248 21.97 20.08 2.72
C ALA A 248 22.44 19.19 3.88
N LEU A 249 22.73 17.93 3.56
CA LEU A 249 23.27 16.93 4.48
C LEU A 249 24.72 16.62 4.08
N ASN A 250 25.60 16.50 5.04
CA ASN A 250 26.90 15.89 4.75
C ASN A 250 26.77 14.35 4.65
N ALA A 251 27.84 13.72 4.13
CA ALA A 251 27.84 12.26 3.93
C ALA A 251 27.60 11.46 5.22
N ALA A 252 28.07 11.92 6.37
CA ALA A 252 27.87 11.25 7.65
C ALA A 252 26.39 11.35 8.10
N GLN A 253 25.77 12.50 7.93
CA GLN A 253 24.36 12.73 8.21
C GLN A 253 23.46 11.87 7.32
N LEU A 254 23.74 11.84 6.01
CA LEU A 254 23.00 11.02 5.05
C LEU A 254 23.11 9.53 5.40
N ASN A 255 24.33 9.04 5.65
CA ASN A 255 24.57 7.64 6.02
C ASN A 255 23.83 7.27 7.32
N ARG A 256 23.77 8.16 8.29
CA ARG A 256 23.06 7.98 9.55
C ARG A 256 21.55 7.83 9.33
N LEU A 257 20.95 8.74 8.56
CA LEU A 257 19.52 8.71 8.26
C LEU A 257 19.09 7.44 7.50
N LEU A 258 19.99 6.88 6.69
CA LEU A 258 19.72 5.70 5.89
C LEU A 258 20.27 4.39 6.49
N ALA A 259 20.84 4.44 7.71
CA ALA A 259 21.46 3.28 8.35
C ALA A 259 20.44 2.17 8.70
N TRP A 260 19.19 2.53 8.94
CA TRP A 260 18.10 1.59 9.22
C TRP A 260 17.96 0.52 8.13
N ARG A 261 18.27 0.84 6.87
CA ARG A 261 18.28 -0.12 5.74
C ARG A 261 19.25 -1.30 5.92
N LYS A 262 20.19 -1.16 6.84
CA LYS A 262 21.14 -2.20 7.25
C LYS A 262 20.84 -2.73 8.66
N SER A 263 19.57 -2.61 9.09
CA SER A 263 19.10 -2.99 10.41
C SER A 263 19.89 -2.36 11.56
N SER A 264 20.38 -1.12 11.37
CA SER A 264 21.22 -0.41 12.35
C SER A 264 20.79 1.06 12.45
N LEU A 265 20.87 1.61 13.64
CA LEU A 265 20.76 3.04 13.93
C LEU A 265 22.11 3.52 14.46
N TYR A 266 22.58 4.64 13.97
CA TYR A 266 23.84 5.23 14.39
C TYR A 266 23.58 6.62 14.98
N PHE A 267 23.98 6.79 16.23
CA PHE A 267 23.88 8.06 16.96
C PHE A 267 25.27 8.59 17.29
N GLN A 268 25.46 9.88 17.23
CA GLN A 268 26.67 10.58 17.59
C GLN A 268 26.29 11.87 18.28
N ASP A 269 26.52 11.93 19.61
CA ASP A 269 26.20 13.10 20.45
C ASP A 269 24.75 13.59 20.27
N GLN A 270 23.81 12.64 20.15
CA GLN A 270 22.38 12.96 20.02
C GLN A 270 21.73 13.04 21.41
N PRO A 271 20.77 13.97 21.63
CA PRO A 271 19.98 14.00 22.86
C PRO A 271 19.33 12.64 23.12
N LEU A 272 19.42 12.18 24.37
CA LEU A 272 18.82 10.90 24.80
C LEU A 272 17.32 10.82 24.43
N GLY A 273 16.60 11.93 24.53
CA GLY A 273 15.19 12.01 24.14
C GLY A 273 14.98 11.59 22.68
N ASP A 274 15.84 12.06 21.77
CA ASP A 274 15.76 11.74 20.34
C ASP A 274 16.15 10.28 20.07
N VAL A 275 17.19 9.77 20.76
CA VAL A 275 17.62 8.37 20.66
C VAL A 275 16.52 7.43 21.11
N VAL A 276 15.88 7.72 22.25
CA VAL A 276 14.75 6.93 22.79
C VAL A 276 13.56 6.96 21.82
N ASN A 277 13.20 8.15 21.31
CA ASN A 277 12.09 8.29 20.37
C ASN A 277 12.33 7.49 19.09
N GLU A 278 13.55 7.50 18.55
CA GLU A 278 13.87 6.74 17.34
C GLU A 278 13.85 5.22 17.60
N LEU A 279 14.41 4.75 18.73
CA LEU A 279 14.39 3.32 19.08
C LEU A 279 12.99 2.81 19.40
N MET A 280 12.13 3.62 20.00
CA MET A 280 10.73 3.27 20.24
C MET A 280 9.94 2.97 18.95
N ARG A 281 10.38 3.42 17.79
CA ARG A 281 9.77 3.03 16.51
C ARG A 281 9.87 1.53 16.23
N TYR A 282 10.91 0.85 16.76
CA TYR A 282 11.27 -0.54 16.47
C TYR A 282 10.87 -1.52 17.57
N THR A 283 10.20 -1.04 18.59
CA THR A 283 9.76 -1.87 19.73
C THR A 283 8.35 -1.50 20.16
N THR A 284 7.68 -2.42 20.82
CA THR A 284 6.39 -2.16 21.50
C THR A 284 6.59 -1.64 22.93
N LEU A 285 7.84 -1.53 23.39
CA LEU A 285 8.15 -0.92 24.68
C LEU A 285 7.83 0.57 24.67
N LYS A 286 7.14 1.02 25.69
CA LYS A 286 6.94 2.44 25.97
C LYS A 286 8.01 2.88 26.97
N ILE A 287 8.86 3.80 26.56
CA ILE A 287 9.98 4.30 27.38
C ILE A 287 9.69 5.74 27.76
N GLU A 288 9.71 6.04 29.05
CA GLU A 288 9.51 7.37 29.59
C GLU A 288 10.76 7.82 30.37
N ILE A 289 11.27 8.99 30.02
CA ILE A 289 12.35 9.65 30.73
C ILE A 289 11.71 10.54 31.80
N MET A 290 11.95 10.19 33.09
CA MET A 290 11.27 10.82 34.23
C MET A 290 11.86 12.18 34.59
N ASP A 291 13.11 12.43 34.26
CA ASP A 291 13.80 13.67 34.53
C ASP A 291 14.10 14.37 33.19
N ASP A 292 13.52 15.55 32.99
CA ASP A 292 13.71 16.30 31.75
C ASP A 292 15.16 16.68 31.48
N SER A 293 15.99 16.84 32.52
CA SER A 293 17.42 17.11 32.36
C SER A 293 18.18 15.96 31.65
N LEU A 294 17.68 14.72 31.74
CA LEU A 294 18.28 13.57 31.06
C LEU A 294 17.98 13.54 29.56
N ARG A 295 16.93 14.23 29.12
CA ARG A 295 16.55 14.24 27.69
C ARG A 295 17.65 14.83 26.81
N GLU A 296 18.35 15.82 27.33
CA GLU A 296 19.44 16.50 26.62
C GLU A 296 20.82 15.82 26.76
N LEU A 297 20.88 14.70 27.52
CA LEU A 297 22.12 13.96 27.67
C LEU A 297 22.61 13.46 26.30
N PRO A 298 23.85 13.80 25.89
CA PRO A 298 24.40 13.34 24.62
C PRO A 298 24.70 11.84 24.68
N VAL A 299 24.12 11.10 23.75
CA VAL A 299 24.29 9.65 23.60
C VAL A 299 24.87 9.34 22.23
N GLY A 300 25.87 8.45 22.20
CA GLY A 300 26.47 7.93 20.98
C GLY A 300 26.49 6.42 21.00
N GLY A 301 26.45 5.80 19.81
CA GLY A 301 26.52 4.36 19.67
C GLY A 301 25.83 3.86 18.42
N THR A 302 25.97 2.55 18.18
CA THR A 302 25.26 1.84 17.13
C THR A 302 24.33 0.82 17.75
N PHE A 303 23.05 0.89 17.42
CA PHE A 303 22.00 0.01 17.93
C PHE A 303 21.30 -0.69 16.77
N GLN A 304 20.80 -1.89 17.01
CA GLN A 304 20.01 -2.61 16.01
C GLN A 304 18.59 -2.07 15.95
N THR A 305 17.97 -2.14 14.77
CA THR A 305 16.55 -1.79 14.55
C THR A 305 15.63 -2.94 15.01
N SER A 306 15.79 -3.37 16.27
CA SER A 306 15.09 -4.50 16.86
C SER A 306 14.87 -4.25 18.35
N PRO A 307 14.02 -5.05 19.04
CA PRO A 307 13.86 -4.97 20.49
C PRO A 307 15.18 -5.09 21.25
N GLU A 308 16.12 -5.92 20.78
CA GLU A 308 17.44 -6.11 21.37
C GLU A 308 18.30 -4.83 21.34
N GLY A 309 18.15 -4.01 20.27
CA GLY A 309 18.81 -2.71 20.20
C GLY A 309 18.31 -1.75 21.27
N THR A 310 17.01 -1.77 21.56
CA THR A 310 16.42 -1.00 22.65
C THR A 310 16.93 -1.48 24.02
N GLU A 311 16.99 -2.78 24.23
CA GLU A 311 17.56 -3.35 25.47
C GLU A 311 19.05 -3.01 25.65
N ALA A 312 19.81 -2.99 24.55
CA ALA A 312 21.21 -2.58 24.57
C ALA A 312 21.38 -1.11 25.01
N LEU A 313 20.49 -0.20 24.54
CA LEU A 313 20.47 1.17 25.04
C LEU A 313 20.20 1.22 26.53
N LEU A 314 19.14 0.56 27.00
CA LEU A 314 18.76 0.58 28.42
C LEU A 314 19.91 0.04 29.30
N LYS A 315 20.57 -1.03 28.86
CA LYS A 315 21.74 -1.58 29.55
C LYS A 315 22.92 -0.60 29.55
N MET A 316 23.21 0.04 28.42
CA MET A 316 24.26 1.06 28.35
C MET A 316 23.99 2.23 29.31
N LEU A 317 22.74 2.70 29.40
CA LEU A 317 22.36 3.77 30.32
C LEU A 317 22.51 3.34 31.79
N GLN A 318 22.18 2.10 32.11
CA GLN A 318 22.33 1.56 33.44
C GLN A 318 23.81 1.37 33.85
N ASP A 319 24.59 0.68 33.01
CA ASP A 319 25.95 0.28 33.31
C ASP A 319 26.96 1.42 33.11
N GLY A 320 26.74 2.27 32.07
CA GLY A 320 27.67 3.35 31.72
C GLY A 320 27.38 4.70 32.35
N PHE A 321 26.11 5.02 32.59
CA PHE A 321 25.70 6.31 33.14
C PHE A 321 25.11 6.19 34.56
N GLY A 322 25.01 4.98 35.12
CA GLY A 322 24.47 4.75 36.45
C GLY A 322 22.97 5.06 36.59
N MET A 323 22.26 5.11 35.45
CA MET A 323 20.83 5.41 35.45
C MET A 323 20.03 4.23 36.03
N LYS A 324 18.93 4.53 36.66
CA LYS A 324 18.01 3.52 37.19
C LYS A 324 16.95 3.19 36.15
N ILE A 325 16.90 1.94 35.71
CA ILE A 325 15.92 1.43 34.76
C ILE A 325 14.82 0.70 35.53
N ARG A 326 13.65 1.31 35.64
CA ARG A 326 12.50 0.72 36.37
C ARG A 326 11.46 0.22 35.33
N ARG A 327 11.13 -1.08 35.43
CA ARG A 327 10.11 -1.70 34.58
C ARG A 327 8.77 -1.75 35.30
N ALA A 328 7.70 -1.36 34.58
CA ALA A 328 6.34 -1.45 35.05
C ALA A 328 5.52 -2.32 34.09
N GLY A 329 5.30 -3.56 34.47
CA GLY A 329 4.69 -4.56 33.60
C GLY A 329 5.61 -5.00 32.44
N ALA A 330 5.02 -5.58 31.41
CA ALA A 330 5.77 -6.17 30.29
C ALA A 330 6.29 -5.11 29.27
N ASN A 331 5.59 -3.99 29.13
CA ASN A 331 5.80 -3.07 27.99
C ASN A 331 6.09 -1.62 28.41
N HIS A 332 6.38 -1.35 29.69
CA HIS A 332 6.62 0.01 30.15
C HIS A 332 7.92 0.10 30.93
N VAL A 333 8.76 1.04 30.55
CA VAL A 333 10.09 1.30 31.14
C VAL A 333 10.23 2.77 31.48
N TYR A 334 10.72 3.04 32.68
CA TYR A 334 11.08 4.38 33.15
C TYR A 334 12.58 4.49 33.27
N ILE A 335 13.13 5.59 32.72
CA ILE A 335 14.54 5.99 32.89
C ILE A 335 14.58 7.10 33.93
N GLU A 336 15.24 6.80 35.05
CA GLU A 336 15.42 7.71 36.19
C GLU A 336 16.91 8.06 36.33
N GLY A 337 17.22 9.22 36.88
CA GLY A 337 18.59 9.63 37.14
C GLY A 337 19.35 8.67 38.04
N PRO A 338 20.69 8.79 38.14
CA PRO A 338 21.49 7.99 39.05
C PRO A 338 21.02 8.16 40.49
N ALA A 339 21.08 7.07 41.28
CA ALA A 339 20.79 7.16 42.72
C ALA A 339 21.78 8.15 43.36
N GLN A 340 21.25 9.19 44.03
CA GLN A 340 22.05 10.11 44.79
C GLN A 340 22.68 9.42 45.99
#